data_db8c7ebdc54c2cce24d427349c22cd59
#
_entry.id   db8c7ebdc54c2cce24d427349c22cd59
#
_cell.length_a   1.000
_cell.length_b   1.000
_cell.length_c   1.000
_cell.angle_alpha   90.00
_cell.angle_beta   90.00
_cell.angle_gamma   90.00
#
_symmetry.space_group_name_H-M   'P 1'
#
loop_
_entity.id
_entity.type
_entity.pdbx_description
1 polymer ?
#
loop_
_entity_poly.entity_id
_entity_poly.type
_entity_poly.pdbx_seq_one_letter_code
_entity_poly.pdbx_strand_id
1 'polypeptide(L)'
;MKRFKDMKSKWALILAFVMIVSVVVPAVLFSATDNVNAATGKSYDKTSLSYTGTYTDISLKKDADFKNAKYVSSSDEIISALQSAKAGDVIIIKGGTYKFSTSVIVNNTINGQDGSYIIVKAEDNHDVKFDFSAQVFNSQNRGFILDGDYWYFGGINFYGAGDNGVLLAGNNNIFERCVFEANRDTGLQLSRYDTTAATKDLWPSNNLIINCTAFNNCDFPEQGGTGENADGFAAKLTCGEGNVFDGCISYCNSDDGWDLYAKTATGPIGVVTIRNCVAFANGTLTNGTHYANGDMNGFKLGGSGVGTPHNVLNCLSFDNGATGFTDNNNPSALTLTNLTAWGNGKNAKKGNFVCYRAGSGAEYSGLISVNAVDSDKFMGNVKNSIYYNSKKYYQLSGDSFTQILNTSAGYKSGTVVNNPSSASGTFKNINNTIKYTDNIDELLRNADGTINMNGLYETTGSYSSMGAKFNVANQIVYVTGKSSDNDKETESSSENTSETTTAQETTKSDEPVSSAAHVMNFTTDITEQNAYFTISGNYSESKGSVIYNGMTLTKCLKIETATSISFTCDTDSELTLVFNSNFAKKIKIDGVKTAATNG
;
A
#
# COMPACT_ATOMS: atom_id res chain seq x y z
N MET A 1 26.87 35.87 -45.70
CA MET A 1 26.14 37.12 -45.39
C MET A 1 24.76 37.05 -46.05
N LYS A 2 23.72 36.65 -45.34
CA LYS A 2 22.32 36.97 -45.67
C LYS A 2 21.50 36.84 -44.39
N ARG A 3 20.90 37.94 -43.99
CA ARG A 3 20.03 38.15 -42.86
C ARG A 3 18.76 37.31 -43.04
N PHE A 4 18.33 36.57 -42.03
CA PHE A 4 16.95 36.15 -41.88
C PHE A 4 16.24 37.12 -40.93
N LYS A 5 15.29 37.83 -41.52
CA LYS A 5 14.37 38.75 -40.88
C LYS A 5 13.27 37.95 -40.13
N ASP A 6 12.92 38.49 -39.02
CA ASP A 6 11.73 38.25 -38.19
C ASP A 6 10.50 37.70 -38.91
N MET A 7 10.04 36.56 -38.45
CA MET A 7 8.66 36.17 -38.62
C MET A 7 8.05 36.04 -37.22
N LYS A 8 7.46 37.12 -36.74
CA LYS A 8 6.59 37.11 -35.57
C LYS A 8 5.29 36.42 -35.96
N SER A 9 5.19 35.12 -35.78
CA SER A 9 3.89 34.45 -35.73
C SER A 9 3.25 34.74 -34.40
N LYS A 10 2.22 35.57 -34.41
CA LYS A 10 1.31 35.76 -33.27
C LYS A 10 0.49 34.47 -33.12
N TRP A 11 0.97 33.53 -32.33
CA TRP A 11 0.13 32.48 -31.77
C TRP A 11 -0.58 33.11 -30.59
N ALA A 12 -1.87 33.33 -30.74
CA ALA A 12 -2.73 33.62 -29.60
C ALA A 12 -2.80 32.37 -28.72
N LEU A 13 -2.04 32.37 -27.65
CA LEU A 13 -2.03 31.29 -26.65
C LEU A 13 -3.37 31.31 -25.93
N ILE A 14 -4.24 30.38 -26.25
CA ILE A 14 -5.49 30.16 -25.51
C ILE A 14 -5.14 29.46 -24.20
N LEU A 15 -5.16 30.20 -23.10
CA LEU A 15 -4.98 29.65 -21.75
C LEU A 15 -6.29 29.02 -21.29
N ALA A 16 -6.31 27.71 -21.21
CA ALA A 16 -7.37 27.00 -20.49
C ALA A 16 -7.04 26.99 -18.99
N PHE A 17 -7.98 27.34 -18.19
CA PHE A 17 -7.86 27.47 -16.74
C PHE A 17 -8.83 26.52 -16.06
N VAL A 18 -8.32 25.58 -15.30
CA VAL A 18 -9.12 24.76 -14.40
C VAL A 18 -8.53 24.92 -13.02
N MET A 19 -9.34 25.28 -12.06
CA MET A 19 -8.91 25.40 -10.68
C MET A 19 -9.72 24.42 -9.83
N ILE A 20 -9.03 23.50 -9.18
CA ILE A 20 -9.54 22.77 -8.04
C ILE A 20 -8.86 23.36 -6.82
N VAL A 21 -9.64 23.78 -5.86
CA VAL A 21 -9.16 24.13 -4.53
C VAL A 21 -9.50 22.99 -3.61
N SER A 22 -8.50 22.24 -3.21
CA SER A 22 -8.62 21.27 -2.13
C SER A 22 -7.84 21.80 -0.94
N VAL A 23 -8.52 22.02 0.18
CA VAL A 23 -7.85 22.19 1.46
C VAL A 23 -7.64 20.78 2.00
N VAL A 24 -6.46 20.27 1.83
CA VAL A 24 -6.04 19.06 2.52
C VAL A 24 -5.49 19.54 3.84
N VAL A 25 -6.17 19.24 4.93
CA VAL A 25 -5.51 19.23 6.23
C VAL A 25 -4.27 18.39 6.06
N PRO A 26 -3.06 18.86 6.41
CA PRO A 26 -1.85 18.14 6.09
C PRO A 26 -2.09 16.68 6.38
N ALA A 27 -1.88 15.84 5.35
CA ALA A 27 -1.72 14.42 5.62
C ALA A 27 -0.74 14.40 6.77
N VAL A 28 -1.27 14.11 7.95
CA VAL A 28 -0.52 14.18 9.18
C VAL A 28 0.73 13.40 8.88
N LEU A 29 1.83 14.09 8.71
CA LEU A 29 3.13 13.53 8.96
C LEU A 29 2.96 12.90 10.32
N PHE A 30 2.56 11.66 10.33
CA PHE A 30 2.25 10.79 11.46
C PHE A 30 2.57 11.42 12.82
N SER A 31 1.79 12.37 13.27
CA SER A 31 1.83 12.83 14.64
C SER A 31 0.84 11.98 15.43
N ALA A 32 1.40 11.13 16.25
CA ALA A 32 0.66 10.26 17.13
C ALA A 32 -0.05 11.06 18.22
N THR A 33 -1.27 11.50 18.00
CA THR A 33 -2.14 11.92 19.09
C THR A 33 -3.62 11.96 18.72
N ASP A 34 -4.17 11.02 18.05
CA ASP A 34 -5.62 10.95 18.10
C ASP A 34 -6.08 9.51 18.22
N ASN A 35 -6.68 9.21 19.37
CA ASN A 35 -7.57 8.08 19.53
C ASN A 35 -8.75 8.29 18.58
N VAL A 36 -8.57 7.91 17.33
CA VAL A 36 -9.72 7.76 16.47
C VAL A 36 -10.45 6.53 17.01
N ASN A 37 -11.52 6.75 17.74
CA ASN A 37 -12.51 5.72 18.00
C ASN A 37 -12.74 4.97 16.69
N ALA A 38 -12.81 3.65 16.77
CA ALA A 38 -13.17 2.79 15.66
C ALA A 38 -14.52 3.26 15.10
N ALA A 39 -14.47 4.32 14.32
CA ALA A 39 -15.63 4.87 13.65
C ALA A 39 -15.95 3.92 12.50
N THR A 40 -17.04 3.36 12.59
CA THR A 40 -17.92 2.76 11.62
C THR A 40 -17.71 3.26 10.19
N GLY A 41 -16.67 2.80 9.53
CA GLY A 41 -16.44 3.14 8.12
C GLY A 41 -14.96 3.19 7.81
N LYS A 42 -14.44 2.07 7.36
CA LYS A 42 -13.10 2.03 6.80
C LYS A 42 -13.16 2.68 5.41
N SER A 43 -12.30 3.65 5.12
CA SER A 43 -12.17 4.19 3.79
C SER A 43 -10.83 3.79 3.19
N TYR A 44 -10.83 3.35 1.95
CA TYR A 44 -9.64 3.05 1.19
C TYR A 44 -9.23 4.31 0.40
N ASP A 45 -8.13 4.94 0.80
CA ASP A 45 -7.62 6.11 0.09
C ASP A 45 -6.85 5.67 -1.16
N LYS A 46 -7.48 5.80 -2.31
CA LYS A 46 -6.88 5.49 -3.60
C LYS A 46 -5.76 6.47 -4.00
N THR A 47 -5.72 7.66 -3.42
CA THR A 47 -4.78 8.70 -3.87
C THR A 47 -3.34 8.43 -3.45
N SER A 48 -3.14 7.69 -2.36
CA SER A 48 -1.81 7.31 -1.86
C SER A 48 -1.35 5.93 -2.35
N LEU A 49 -2.11 5.27 -3.24
CA LEU A 49 -1.85 3.91 -3.69
C LEU A 49 -1.78 3.78 -5.19
N SER A 50 -0.94 2.88 -5.64
CA SER A 50 -0.95 2.41 -7.03
C SER A 50 -2.18 1.56 -7.37
N TYR A 51 -2.88 1.00 -6.37
CA TYR A 51 -4.08 0.19 -6.60
C TYR A 51 -5.22 1.03 -7.17
N THR A 52 -5.73 0.66 -8.34
CA THR A 52 -6.79 1.36 -9.07
C THR A 52 -8.15 0.65 -9.03
N GLY A 53 -8.20 -0.60 -8.52
CA GLY A 53 -9.43 -1.37 -8.40
C GLY A 53 -10.41 -0.81 -7.35
N THR A 54 -11.67 -1.26 -7.38
CA THR A 54 -12.66 -0.93 -6.37
C THR A 54 -12.52 -1.92 -5.22
N TYR A 55 -12.07 -1.44 -4.06
CA TYR A 55 -12.08 -2.24 -2.84
C TYR A 55 -13.50 -2.29 -2.28
N THR A 56 -14.02 -3.48 -2.09
CA THR A 56 -15.30 -3.68 -1.41
C THR A 56 -15.03 -4.05 0.03
N ASP A 57 -15.73 -3.45 0.96
CA ASP A 57 -15.57 -3.71 2.40
C ASP A 57 -16.21 -5.06 2.80
N ILE A 58 -15.72 -6.12 2.16
CA ILE A 58 -16.24 -7.48 2.33
C ILE A 58 -15.88 -8.01 3.73
N SER A 59 -14.73 -7.60 4.26
CA SER A 59 -14.24 -8.06 5.57
C SER A 59 -15.15 -7.70 6.74
N LEU A 60 -15.96 -6.66 6.62
CA LEU A 60 -16.93 -6.25 7.63
C LEU A 60 -18.26 -7.00 7.52
N LYS A 61 -18.51 -7.69 6.39
CA LYS A 61 -19.74 -8.44 6.17
C LYS A 61 -19.65 -9.79 6.90
N LYS A 62 -20.73 -10.11 7.61
CA LYS A 62 -20.94 -11.42 8.20
C LYS A 62 -21.55 -12.35 7.18
N ASP A 63 -21.45 -13.67 7.42
CA ASP A 63 -22.07 -14.67 6.53
C ASP A 63 -23.57 -14.40 6.31
N ALA A 64 -24.26 -13.93 7.34
CA ALA A 64 -25.67 -13.58 7.29
C ALA A 64 -26.01 -12.39 6.37
N ASP A 65 -25.02 -11.56 6.02
CA ASP A 65 -25.20 -10.41 5.12
C ASP A 65 -25.28 -10.84 3.64
N PHE A 66 -24.90 -12.09 3.34
CA PHE A 66 -24.90 -12.65 1.99
C PHE A 66 -26.12 -13.55 1.77
N LYS A 67 -27.20 -12.97 1.25
CA LYS A 67 -28.51 -13.65 1.11
C LYS A 67 -28.50 -14.92 0.25
N ASN A 68 -27.58 -15.02 -0.72
CA ASN A 68 -27.51 -16.10 -1.71
C ASN A 68 -26.17 -16.83 -1.68
N ALA A 69 -25.47 -16.83 -0.55
CA ALA A 69 -24.19 -17.50 -0.43
C ALA A 69 -24.34 -19.02 -0.63
N LYS A 70 -23.43 -19.59 -1.41
CA LYS A 70 -23.28 -21.03 -1.55
C LYS A 70 -22.30 -21.53 -0.49
N TYR A 71 -22.78 -22.37 0.43
CA TYR A 71 -21.93 -23.02 1.42
C TYR A 71 -21.35 -24.32 0.83
N VAL A 72 -20.05 -24.52 1.02
CA VAL A 72 -19.31 -25.72 0.59
C VAL A 72 -18.53 -26.31 1.74
N SER A 73 -18.42 -27.65 1.77
CA SER A 73 -17.85 -28.42 2.90
C SER A 73 -17.03 -29.64 2.50
N SER A 74 -16.64 -29.72 1.22
CA SER A 74 -15.71 -30.76 0.73
C SER A 74 -14.80 -30.18 -0.36
N SER A 75 -13.65 -30.82 -0.61
CA SER A 75 -12.72 -30.40 -1.65
C SER A 75 -13.38 -30.39 -3.04
N ASP A 76 -14.22 -31.38 -3.33
CA ASP A 76 -14.93 -31.47 -4.62
C ASP A 76 -15.98 -30.37 -4.78
N GLU A 77 -16.72 -30.04 -3.71
CA GLU A 77 -17.67 -28.93 -3.72
C GLU A 77 -16.95 -27.58 -3.91
N ILE A 78 -15.79 -27.39 -3.27
CA ILE A 78 -14.96 -26.19 -3.43
C ILE A 78 -14.53 -26.06 -4.89
N ILE A 79 -13.93 -27.09 -5.48
CA ILE A 79 -13.49 -27.08 -6.89
C ILE A 79 -14.67 -26.79 -7.82
N SER A 80 -15.80 -27.49 -7.62
CA SER A 80 -17.00 -27.30 -8.45
C SER A 80 -17.56 -25.88 -8.33
N ALA A 81 -17.56 -25.31 -7.12
CA ALA A 81 -18.04 -23.94 -6.89
C ALA A 81 -17.13 -22.91 -7.58
N LEU A 82 -15.80 -23.04 -7.43
CA LEU A 82 -14.83 -22.15 -8.07
C LEU A 82 -14.93 -22.20 -9.60
N GLN A 83 -15.05 -23.40 -10.18
CA GLN A 83 -15.11 -23.58 -11.64
C GLN A 83 -16.42 -23.14 -12.27
N SER A 84 -17.51 -23.04 -11.51
CA SER A 84 -18.83 -22.62 -12.00
C SER A 84 -19.21 -21.19 -11.60
N ALA A 85 -18.34 -20.49 -10.89
CA ALA A 85 -18.61 -19.16 -10.34
C ALA A 85 -18.84 -18.09 -11.42
N LYS A 86 -19.65 -17.11 -11.10
CA LYS A 86 -19.98 -15.95 -11.93
C LYS A 86 -19.82 -14.66 -11.11
N ALA A 87 -19.71 -13.55 -11.81
CA ALA A 87 -19.66 -12.23 -11.18
C ALA A 87 -20.79 -12.04 -10.16
N GLY A 88 -20.46 -11.66 -8.95
CA GLY A 88 -21.38 -11.47 -7.83
C GLY A 88 -21.68 -12.71 -7.00
N ASP A 89 -21.18 -13.89 -7.38
CA ASP A 89 -21.36 -15.09 -6.57
C ASP A 89 -20.59 -15.01 -5.25
N VAL A 90 -21.18 -15.59 -4.20
CA VAL A 90 -20.56 -15.72 -2.88
C VAL A 90 -20.47 -17.19 -2.49
N ILE A 91 -19.25 -17.64 -2.22
CA ILE A 91 -18.92 -18.99 -1.79
C ILE A 91 -18.36 -18.92 -0.37
N ILE A 92 -19.07 -19.50 0.58
CA ILE A 92 -18.63 -19.60 1.98
C ILE A 92 -18.15 -21.01 2.23
N ILE A 93 -16.89 -21.12 2.62
CA ILE A 93 -16.26 -22.42 2.92
C ILE A 93 -16.40 -22.68 4.41
N LYS A 94 -17.07 -23.77 4.76
CA LYS A 94 -17.23 -24.19 6.16
C LYS A 94 -15.90 -24.51 6.81
N GLY A 95 -15.83 -24.34 8.12
CA GLY A 95 -14.64 -24.65 8.90
C GLY A 95 -14.13 -26.07 8.63
N GLY A 96 -12.81 -26.21 8.40
CA GLY A 96 -12.19 -27.50 8.15
C GLY A 96 -10.91 -27.45 7.33
N THR A 97 -10.28 -28.63 7.18
CA THR A 97 -9.10 -28.83 6.36
C THR A 97 -9.47 -29.61 5.10
N TYR A 98 -9.24 -29.00 3.94
CA TYR A 98 -9.59 -29.53 2.62
C TYR A 98 -8.32 -29.93 1.87
N LYS A 99 -8.19 -31.21 1.55
CA LYS A 99 -6.99 -31.80 0.95
C LYS A 99 -7.07 -31.76 -0.57
N PHE A 100 -5.98 -31.31 -1.19
CA PHE A 100 -5.81 -31.28 -2.64
C PHE A 100 -4.48 -31.92 -3.01
N SER A 101 -4.51 -32.97 -3.81
CA SER A 101 -3.29 -33.66 -4.29
C SER A 101 -2.72 -33.03 -5.57
N THR A 102 -3.47 -32.16 -6.22
CA THR A 102 -3.09 -31.42 -7.43
C THR A 102 -3.41 -29.94 -7.25
N SER A 103 -2.88 -29.11 -8.15
CA SER A 103 -3.21 -27.68 -8.15
C SER A 103 -4.70 -27.43 -8.34
N VAL A 104 -5.25 -26.50 -7.58
CA VAL A 104 -6.59 -25.95 -7.81
C VAL A 104 -6.44 -24.72 -8.71
N ILE A 105 -7.09 -24.72 -9.87
CA ILE A 105 -6.91 -23.71 -10.91
C ILE A 105 -8.22 -22.99 -11.16
N VAL A 106 -8.21 -21.67 -11.06
CA VAL A 106 -9.25 -20.76 -11.57
C VAL A 106 -8.72 -20.12 -12.84
N ASN A 107 -9.32 -20.47 -13.97
CA ASN A 107 -8.87 -20.00 -15.29
C ASN A 107 -9.30 -18.55 -15.56
N ASN A 108 -8.62 -17.89 -16.48
CA ASN A 108 -8.90 -16.52 -16.96
C ASN A 108 -10.25 -16.32 -17.65
N THR A 109 -11.03 -17.39 -17.81
CA THR A 109 -12.41 -17.32 -18.33
C THR A 109 -13.47 -17.19 -17.23
N ILE A 110 -13.08 -17.30 -15.95
CA ILE A 110 -13.97 -17.24 -14.79
C ILE A 110 -13.65 -15.95 -14.03
N ASN A 111 -14.40 -14.91 -14.34
CA ASN A 111 -14.12 -13.56 -13.85
C ASN A 111 -15.33 -12.97 -13.11
N GLY A 112 -15.02 -12.24 -12.03
CA GLY A 112 -15.91 -11.22 -11.53
C GLY A 112 -15.89 -9.97 -12.42
N GLN A 113 -16.33 -8.86 -11.90
CA GLN A 113 -16.23 -7.56 -12.54
C GLN A 113 -16.14 -6.46 -11.48
N ASP A 114 -15.79 -5.26 -11.89
CA ASP A 114 -15.75 -4.12 -10.98
C ASP A 114 -17.13 -3.91 -10.34
N GLY A 115 -17.13 -3.78 -9.00
CA GLY A 115 -18.36 -3.70 -8.20
C GLY A 115 -19.12 -5.03 -8.03
N SER A 116 -18.68 -6.14 -8.65
CA SER A 116 -19.34 -7.45 -8.58
C SER A 116 -18.31 -8.58 -8.53
N TYR A 117 -17.50 -8.58 -7.48
CA TYR A 117 -16.48 -9.60 -7.23
C TYR A 117 -17.10 -10.99 -7.07
N ILE A 118 -16.36 -12.02 -7.45
CA ILE A 118 -16.62 -13.38 -6.97
C ILE A 118 -15.96 -13.49 -5.59
N ILE A 119 -16.77 -13.76 -4.58
CA ILE A 119 -16.33 -13.78 -3.18
C ILE A 119 -16.17 -15.23 -2.72
N VAL A 120 -14.98 -15.54 -2.21
CA VAL A 120 -14.68 -16.81 -1.56
C VAL A 120 -14.14 -16.49 -0.16
N LYS A 121 -14.84 -16.94 0.87
CA LYS A 121 -14.39 -16.65 2.25
C LYS A 121 -14.58 -17.85 3.17
N ALA A 122 -13.77 -17.90 4.20
CA ALA A 122 -14.00 -18.77 5.34
C ALA A 122 -15.31 -18.41 6.03
N GLU A 123 -16.03 -19.43 6.52
CA GLU A 123 -17.18 -19.25 7.41
C GLU A 123 -16.76 -18.44 8.64
N ASP A 124 -17.62 -17.52 9.09
CA ASP A 124 -17.31 -16.64 10.21
C ASP A 124 -16.88 -17.42 11.46
N ASN A 125 -15.77 -17.00 12.07
CA ASN A 125 -15.19 -17.60 13.28
C ASN A 125 -14.75 -19.06 13.10
N HIS A 126 -14.43 -19.51 11.89
CA HIS A 126 -13.93 -20.84 11.64
C HIS A 126 -12.62 -20.78 10.84
N ASP A 127 -11.73 -21.73 11.15
CA ASP A 127 -10.51 -21.93 10.39
C ASP A 127 -10.78 -22.76 9.14
N VAL A 128 -10.31 -22.26 8.00
CA VAL A 128 -10.36 -22.95 6.71
C VAL A 128 -8.94 -23.13 6.19
N LYS A 129 -8.54 -24.38 5.96
CA LYS A 129 -7.22 -24.72 5.43
C LYS A 129 -7.33 -25.48 4.11
N PHE A 130 -6.70 -24.97 3.06
CA PHE A 130 -6.43 -25.68 1.82
C PHE A 130 -5.10 -26.39 1.95
N ASP A 131 -5.13 -27.69 2.15
CA ASP A 131 -3.97 -28.53 2.42
C ASP A 131 -3.49 -29.20 1.13
N PHE A 132 -2.37 -28.71 0.61
CA PHE A 132 -1.67 -29.23 -0.56
C PHE A 132 -0.47 -30.14 -0.20
N SER A 133 -0.30 -30.51 1.09
CA SER A 133 0.89 -31.24 1.57
C SER A 133 1.11 -32.60 0.93
N ALA A 134 0.09 -33.17 0.27
CA ALA A 134 0.21 -34.37 -0.53
C ALA A 134 0.97 -34.18 -1.86
N GLN A 135 1.17 -32.94 -2.31
CA GLN A 135 1.96 -32.62 -3.50
C GLN A 135 3.46 -32.90 -3.21
N VAL A 136 4.17 -33.38 -4.22
CA VAL A 136 5.64 -33.48 -4.14
C VAL A 136 6.28 -32.16 -4.58
N PHE A 137 7.49 -31.88 -4.08
CA PHE A 137 8.27 -30.73 -4.52
C PHE A 137 8.51 -30.77 -6.03
N ASN A 138 7.98 -29.80 -6.74
CA ASN A 138 8.15 -29.63 -8.18
C ASN A 138 7.59 -28.26 -8.60
N SER A 139 8.31 -27.50 -9.42
CA SER A 139 7.91 -26.16 -9.91
C SER A 139 6.59 -26.09 -10.68
N GLN A 140 5.95 -27.22 -10.98
CA GLN A 140 4.61 -27.29 -11.57
C GLN A 140 3.50 -27.55 -10.54
N ASN A 141 3.86 -27.92 -9.32
CA ASN A 141 2.91 -28.31 -8.26
C ASN A 141 2.55 -27.12 -7.35
N ARG A 142 2.11 -26.02 -7.95
CA ARG A 142 1.55 -24.90 -7.21
C ARG A 142 0.28 -25.31 -6.48
N GLY A 143 0.04 -24.77 -5.32
CA GLY A 143 -1.18 -25.06 -4.55
C GLY A 143 -2.41 -24.53 -5.27
N PHE A 144 -2.59 -23.22 -5.25
CA PHE A 144 -3.70 -22.52 -5.85
C PHE A 144 -3.23 -21.59 -6.97
N ILE A 145 -3.87 -21.64 -8.13
CA ILE A 145 -3.60 -20.76 -9.27
C ILE A 145 -4.84 -19.93 -9.54
N LEU A 146 -4.73 -18.61 -9.41
CA LEU A 146 -5.78 -17.67 -9.73
C LEU A 146 -5.37 -16.87 -10.98
N ASP A 147 -5.90 -17.25 -12.14
CA ASP A 147 -5.72 -16.56 -13.42
C ASP A 147 -6.96 -15.74 -13.81
N GLY A 148 -8.04 -15.82 -12.99
CA GLY A 148 -9.25 -15.02 -13.13
C GLY A 148 -9.13 -13.64 -12.50
N ASP A 149 -9.94 -12.70 -12.95
CA ASP A 149 -9.99 -11.31 -12.52
C ASP A 149 -11.16 -11.06 -11.55
N TYR A 150 -11.00 -10.05 -10.68
CA TYR A 150 -12.04 -9.58 -9.75
C TYR A 150 -12.54 -10.66 -8.79
N TRP A 151 -11.63 -11.37 -8.16
CA TRP A 151 -11.91 -12.32 -7.09
C TRP A 151 -11.53 -11.72 -5.73
N TYR A 152 -12.29 -12.07 -4.72
CA TYR A 152 -11.96 -11.83 -3.32
C TYR A 152 -11.80 -13.16 -2.60
N PHE A 153 -10.67 -13.33 -1.92
CA PHE A 153 -10.39 -14.46 -1.03
C PHE A 153 -10.20 -13.94 0.39
N GLY A 154 -10.96 -14.48 1.36
CA GLY A 154 -10.89 -14.04 2.76
C GLY A 154 -10.73 -15.17 3.76
N GLY A 155 -9.74 -15.06 4.68
CA GLY A 155 -9.59 -15.92 5.84
C GLY A 155 -9.18 -17.36 5.56
N ILE A 156 -8.52 -17.65 4.45
CA ILE A 156 -8.14 -19.02 4.03
C ILE A 156 -6.64 -19.22 4.23
N ASN A 157 -6.25 -20.36 4.83
CA ASN A 157 -4.85 -20.80 4.91
C ASN A 157 -4.51 -21.71 3.72
N PHE A 158 -3.52 -21.32 2.90
CA PHE A 158 -2.95 -22.07 1.79
C PHE A 158 -1.65 -22.75 2.26
N TYR A 159 -1.69 -24.06 2.47
CA TYR A 159 -0.70 -24.80 3.21
C TYR A 159 -0.03 -25.90 2.38
N GLY A 160 1.29 -25.99 2.46
CA GLY A 160 2.06 -27.17 2.11
C GLY A 160 2.17 -27.51 0.63
N ALA A 161 1.98 -26.54 -0.28
CA ALA A 161 2.09 -26.74 -1.72
C ALA A 161 3.49 -27.24 -2.15
N GLY A 162 3.54 -27.99 -3.24
CA GLY A 162 4.79 -28.50 -3.81
C GLY A 162 5.66 -27.45 -4.48
N ASP A 163 5.15 -26.25 -4.70
CA ASP A 163 5.79 -25.03 -5.22
C ASP A 163 5.16 -23.83 -4.50
N ASN A 164 4.82 -22.75 -5.22
CA ASN A 164 4.12 -21.61 -4.61
C ASN A 164 2.80 -22.03 -3.93
N GLY A 165 2.52 -21.47 -2.76
CA GLY A 165 1.22 -21.66 -2.11
C GLY A 165 0.09 -21.13 -2.97
N VAL A 166 0.22 -19.87 -3.43
CA VAL A 166 -0.67 -19.24 -4.42
C VAL A 166 0.17 -18.62 -5.53
N LEU A 167 -0.18 -18.90 -6.78
CA LEU A 167 0.19 -18.11 -7.94
C LEU A 167 -0.99 -17.22 -8.33
N LEU A 168 -0.83 -15.92 -8.12
CA LEU A 168 -1.81 -14.91 -8.52
C LEU A 168 -1.41 -14.34 -9.87
N ALA A 169 -2.17 -14.67 -10.90
CA ALA A 169 -1.87 -14.32 -12.30
C ALA A 169 -2.94 -13.42 -12.93
N GLY A 170 -4.12 -13.32 -12.33
CA GLY A 170 -5.19 -12.42 -12.76
C GLY A 170 -5.06 -10.99 -12.21
N ASN A 171 -6.04 -10.15 -12.54
CA ASN A 171 -6.05 -8.73 -12.24
C ASN A 171 -7.17 -8.35 -11.26
N ASN A 172 -6.98 -7.24 -10.54
CA ASN A 172 -8.00 -6.66 -9.66
C ASN A 172 -8.51 -7.62 -8.58
N ASN A 173 -7.67 -8.56 -8.14
CA ASN A 173 -8.02 -9.54 -7.11
C ASN A 173 -7.65 -9.03 -5.73
N ILE A 174 -8.36 -9.53 -4.71
CA ILE A 174 -8.16 -9.19 -3.31
C ILE A 174 -7.94 -10.47 -2.52
N PHE A 175 -6.82 -10.54 -1.78
CA PHE A 175 -6.61 -11.51 -0.72
C PHE A 175 -6.61 -10.79 0.61
N GLU A 176 -7.52 -11.15 1.51
CA GLU A 176 -7.63 -10.50 2.81
C GLU A 176 -7.59 -11.53 3.94
N ARG A 177 -6.73 -11.29 4.95
CA ARG A 177 -6.56 -12.17 6.13
C ARG A 177 -6.27 -13.63 5.76
N CYS A 178 -5.67 -13.85 4.60
CA CYS A 178 -5.23 -15.18 4.19
C CYS A 178 -3.86 -15.50 4.78
N VAL A 179 -3.60 -16.78 4.96
CA VAL A 179 -2.33 -17.31 5.45
C VAL A 179 -1.67 -18.15 4.37
N PHE A 180 -0.36 -18.00 4.18
CA PHE A 180 0.44 -18.75 3.21
C PHE A 180 1.55 -19.46 3.99
N GLU A 181 1.33 -20.74 4.30
CA GLU A 181 2.11 -21.47 5.30
C GLU A 181 2.80 -22.69 4.71
N ALA A 182 4.10 -22.83 4.99
CA ALA A 182 4.89 -24.05 4.75
C ALA A 182 4.87 -24.56 3.31
N ASN A 183 4.74 -23.66 2.33
CA ASN A 183 4.82 -23.99 0.91
C ASN A 183 6.28 -24.20 0.47
N ARG A 184 6.51 -24.96 -0.59
CA ARG A 184 7.87 -25.36 -1.01
C ARG A 184 8.49 -24.43 -2.04
N ASP A 185 7.97 -23.23 -2.16
CA ASP A 185 8.48 -22.02 -2.80
C ASP A 185 7.74 -20.85 -2.11
N THR A 186 7.63 -19.70 -2.75
CA THR A 186 7.00 -18.51 -2.22
C THR A 186 5.55 -18.75 -1.74
N GLY A 187 5.20 -18.18 -0.60
CA GLY A 187 3.85 -18.29 -0.04
C GLY A 187 2.78 -17.78 -1.00
N LEU A 188 2.86 -16.50 -1.42
CA LEU A 188 2.04 -15.93 -2.48
C LEU A 188 2.93 -15.21 -3.49
N GLN A 189 2.88 -15.63 -4.75
CA GLN A 189 3.60 -15.00 -5.86
C GLN A 189 2.65 -14.37 -6.88
N LEU A 190 2.89 -13.10 -7.22
CA LEU A 190 2.27 -12.41 -8.35
C LEU A 190 3.19 -12.55 -9.55
N SER A 191 2.75 -13.32 -10.53
CA SER A 191 3.45 -13.55 -11.80
C SER A 191 2.46 -14.10 -12.82
N ARG A 192 2.72 -13.90 -14.11
CA ARG A 192 1.88 -14.48 -15.17
C ARG A 192 1.80 -16.01 -15.05
N TYR A 193 0.65 -16.56 -15.33
CA TYR A 193 0.45 -18.00 -15.53
C TYR A 193 0.64 -18.38 -17.01
N ASP A 194 0.03 -17.61 -17.92
CA ASP A 194 0.23 -17.79 -19.36
C ASP A 194 1.63 -17.28 -19.77
N THR A 195 2.49 -18.22 -20.16
CA THR A 195 3.87 -17.91 -20.60
C THR A 195 3.92 -17.12 -21.90
N THR A 196 2.81 -17.04 -22.67
CA THR A 196 2.71 -16.25 -23.90
C THR A 196 2.44 -14.77 -23.63
N ALA A 197 2.01 -14.40 -22.42
CA ALA A 197 1.86 -13.01 -21.98
C ALA A 197 3.25 -12.33 -21.91
N ALA A 198 3.70 -11.79 -23.04
CA ALA A 198 5.08 -11.34 -23.21
C ALA A 198 5.38 -9.97 -22.61
N THR A 199 4.36 -9.12 -22.45
CA THR A 199 4.50 -7.71 -22.07
C THR A 199 3.82 -7.40 -20.74
N LYS A 200 4.30 -6.35 -20.07
CA LYS A 200 3.90 -5.99 -18.71
C LYS A 200 2.40 -5.67 -18.56
N ASP A 201 1.78 -5.16 -19.59
CA ASP A 201 0.34 -4.88 -19.65
C ASP A 201 -0.56 -6.14 -19.64
N LEU A 202 0.04 -7.31 -19.90
CA LEU A 202 -0.63 -8.61 -19.82
C LEU A 202 -0.35 -9.35 -18.50
N TRP A 203 0.42 -8.77 -17.59
CA TRP A 203 0.82 -9.39 -16.34
C TRP A 203 -0.13 -9.00 -15.20
N PRO A 204 -0.19 -9.79 -14.11
CA PRO A 204 -1.09 -9.53 -12.99
C PRO A 204 -0.94 -8.12 -12.44
N SER A 205 -2.03 -7.35 -12.45
CA SER A 205 -2.06 -5.93 -12.15
C SER A 205 -3.20 -5.56 -11.20
N ASN A 206 -3.02 -4.46 -10.45
CA ASN A 206 -4.06 -3.90 -9.58
C ASN A 206 -4.60 -4.88 -8.54
N ASN A 207 -3.79 -5.81 -8.06
CA ASN A 207 -4.17 -6.74 -7.00
C ASN A 207 -3.87 -6.13 -5.62
N LEU A 208 -4.71 -6.43 -4.65
CA LEU A 208 -4.57 -6.01 -3.27
C LEU A 208 -4.40 -7.23 -2.35
N ILE A 209 -3.25 -7.32 -1.69
CA ILE A 209 -2.97 -8.30 -0.65
C ILE A 209 -3.00 -7.55 0.68
N ILE A 210 -4.03 -7.81 1.49
CA ILE A 210 -4.30 -7.00 2.67
C ILE A 210 -4.43 -7.86 3.94
N ASN A 211 -3.73 -7.45 5.00
CA ASN A 211 -3.77 -8.11 6.31
C ASN A 211 -3.46 -9.62 6.25
N CYS A 212 -2.67 -10.05 5.27
CA CYS A 212 -2.27 -11.45 5.09
C CYS A 212 -0.99 -11.77 5.86
N THR A 213 -0.76 -13.06 6.10
CA THR A 213 0.43 -13.57 6.80
C THR A 213 1.08 -14.68 5.99
N ALA A 214 2.43 -14.64 5.85
CA ALA A 214 3.19 -15.66 5.15
C ALA A 214 4.37 -16.13 6.00
N PHE A 215 4.50 -17.45 6.23
CA PHE A 215 5.57 -17.98 7.07
C PHE A 215 5.90 -19.44 6.79
N ASN A 216 7.08 -19.86 7.24
CA ASN A 216 7.61 -21.22 7.08
C ASN A 216 7.69 -21.71 5.64
N ASN A 217 7.63 -20.82 4.64
CA ASN A 217 7.82 -21.21 3.26
C ASN A 217 9.29 -21.56 3.02
N CYS A 218 9.55 -22.71 2.38
CA CYS A 218 10.90 -23.22 2.20
C CYS A 218 10.96 -24.26 1.07
N ASP A 219 11.81 -24.03 0.08
CA ASP A 219 12.21 -25.00 -0.92
C ASP A 219 13.30 -25.91 -0.33
N PHE A 220 12.88 -26.92 0.43
CA PHE A 220 13.73 -27.78 1.25
C PHE A 220 14.83 -28.47 0.45
N PRO A 221 16.13 -28.29 0.78
CA PRO A 221 17.23 -28.94 0.10
C PRO A 221 17.15 -30.48 0.13
N GLU A 222 16.65 -31.05 1.22
CA GLU A 222 16.43 -32.49 1.36
C GLU A 222 15.32 -33.05 0.46
N GLN A 223 14.52 -32.21 -0.16
CA GLN A 223 13.49 -32.56 -1.14
C GLN A 223 13.88 -32.15 -2.57
N GLY A 224 15.10 -31.65 -2.78
CA GLY A 224 15.60 -31.24 -4.08
C GLY A 224 15.52 -29.74 -4.36
N GLY A 225 15.11 -28.93 -3.38
CA GLY A 225 15.20 -27.47 -3.42
C GLY A 225 16.59 -26.95 -3.10
N THR A 226 16.72 -25.66 -2.90
CA THR A 226 17.99 -24.98 -2.59
C THR A 226 17.96 -24.20 -1.28
N GLY A 227 16.79 -23.91 -0.76
CA GLY A 227 16.56 -23.03 0.39
C GLY A 227 16.67 -21.54 0.05
N GLU A 228 16.70 -21.17 -1.25
CA GLU A 228 16.99 -19.81 -1.73
C GLU A 228 15.87 -19.15 -2.53
N ASN A 229 14.69 -19.77 -2.65
CA ASN A 229 13.62 -19.26 -3.51
C ASN A 229 12.31 -18.99 -2.79
N ALA A 230 12.15 -19.49 -1.59
CA ALA A 230 10.89 -19.45 -0.87
C ALA A 230 10.74 -18.20 -0.01
N ASP A 231 10.16 -17.18 -0.62
CA ASP A 231 9.79 -15.92 0.04
C ASP A 231 8.44 -16.05 0.76
N GLY A 232 8.14 -15.09 1.64
CA GLY A 232 6.77 -14.96 2.13
C GLY A 232 5.84 -14.45 1.03
N PHE A 233 6.18 -13.31 0.45
CA PHE A 233 5.45 -12.66 -0.63
C PHE A 233 6.39 -12.27 -1.77
N ALA A 234 5.97 -12.47 -3.00
CA ALA A 234 6.75 -12.04 -4.15
C ALA A 234 5.86 -11.45 -5.25
N ALA A 235 6.16 -10.22 -5.65
CA ALA A 235 5.68 -9.65 -6.90
C ALA A 235 6.88 -9.58 -7.84
N LYS A 236 7.19 -10.70 -8.51
CA LYS A 236 8.47 -10.87 -9.18
C LYS A 236 8.35 -11.41 -10.60
N LEU A 237 9.40 -11.26 -11.38
CA LEU A 237 9.62 -11.80 -12.72
C LEU A 237 8.70 -11.20 -13.79
N THR A 238 7.41 -11.35 -13.68
CA THR A 238 6.39 -10.91 -14.64
C THR A 238 5.16 -10.42 -13.90
N CYS A 239 5.34 -9.32 -13.17
CA CYS A 239 4.30 -8.64 -12.40
C CYS A 239 3.98 -7.29 -13.05
N GLY A 240 2.69 -6.97 -13.22
CA GLY A 240 2.20 -5.74 -13.82
C GLY A 240 2.06 -4.59 -12.80
N GLU A 241 1.46 -3.50 -13.22
CA GLU A 241 1.34 -2.26 -12.44
C GLU A 241 0.26 -2.34 -11.35
N GLY A 242 0.38 -1.48 -10.34
CA GLY A 242 -0.69 -1.19 -9.38
C GLY A 242 -0.92 -2.25 -8.30
N ASN A 243 -0.02 -3.20 -8.13
CA ASN A 243 -0.14 -4.21 -7.06
C ASN A 243 0.27 -3.63 -5.71
N VAL A 244 -0.50 -3.95 -4.67
CA VAL A 244 -0.33 -3.41 -3.32
C VAL A 244 -0.32 -4.52 -2.28
N PHE A 245 0.66 -4.48 -1.38
CA PHE A 245 0.65 -5.21 -0.11
C PHE A 245 0.40 -4.22 1.02
N ASP A 246 -0.59 -4.50 1.86
CA ASP A 246 -0.98 -3.61 2.94
C ASP A 246 -1.31 -4.38 4.23
N GLY A 247 -0.71 -4.00 5.35
CA GLY A 247 -0.94 -4.67 6.63
C GLY A 247 -0.51 -6.14 6.67
N CYS A 248 0.41 -6.57 5.80
CA CYS A 248 0.87 -7.95 5.73
C CYS A 248 2.04 -8.22 6.66
N ILE A 249 2.12 -9.46 7.17
CA ILE A 249 3.21 -9.95 8.00
C ILE A 249 3.91 -11.09 7.27
N SER A 250 5.26 -11.02 7.15
CA SER A 250 6.08 -12.08 6.59
C SER A 250 7.19 -12.45 7.55
N TYR A 251 7.25 -13.72 7.99
CA TYR A 251 8.24 -14.13 8.96
C TYR A 251 8.67 -15.59 8.79
N CYS A 252 9.88 -15.88 9.21
CA CYS A 252 10.42 -17.24 9.24
C CYS A 252 10.31 -17.99 7.90
N ASN A 253 10.47 -17.32 6.75
CA ASN A 253 10.65 -17.97 5.46
C ASN A 253 12.14 -18.27 5.23
N SER A 254 12.48 -19.23 4.39
CA SER A 254 13.89 -19.61 4.17
C SER A 254 14.66 -18.55 3.38
N ASP A 255 13.99 -17.79 2.53
CA ASP A 255 14.57 -16.69 1.75
C ASP A 255 14.07 -15.33 2.26
N ASP A 256 13.46 -14.52 1.46
CA ASP A 256 13.09 -13.15 1.78
C ASP A 256 11.68 -13.02 2.40
N GLY A 257 11.42 -11.94 3.12
CA GLY A 257 10.06 -11.59 3.51
C GLY A 257 9.24 -11.14 2.30
N TRP A 258 9.79 -10.20 1.51
CA TRP A 258 9.30 -9.77 0.21
C TRP A 258 10.39 -9.84 -0.84
N ASP A 259 10.07 -10.36 -2.04
CA ASP A 259 10.94 -10.33 -3.21
C ASP A 259 10.25 -9.66 -4.41
N LEU A 260 10.81 -8.54 -4.88
CA LEU A 260 10.38 -7.80 -6.07
C LEU A 260 11.37 -7.97 -7.24
N TYR A 261 11.90 -9.17 -7.40
CA TYR A 261 12.96 -9.46 -8.38
C TYR A 261 12.47 -9.34 -9.83
N ALA A 262 13.19 -8.57 -10.63
CA ALA A 262 13.01 -8.49 -12.08
C ALA A 262 14.15 -9.18 -12.82
N LYS A 263 13.88 -9.73 -14.00
CA LYS A 263 14.89 -10.38 -14.86
C LYS A 263 15.18 -9.56 -16.09
N THR A 264 16.43 -9.51 -16.52
CA THR A 264 16.82 -8.87 -17.78
C THR A 264 16.07 -9.47 -18.98
N ALA A 265 15.77 -10.77 -18.94
CA ALA A 265 15.08 -11.45 -20.03
C ALA A 265 13.62 -11.01 -20.22
N THR A 266 12.95 -10.60 -19.14
CA THR A 266 11.55 -10.13 -19.17
C THR A 266 11.44 -8.61 -19.07
N GLY A 267 12.51 -7.95 -18.64
CA GLY A 267 12.52 -6.50 -18.41
C GLY A 267 11.90 -6.08 -17.08
N PRO A 268 11.60 -4.78 -16.92
CA PRO A 268 11.07 -4.25 -15.67
C PRO A 268 9.66 -4.74 -15.38
N ILE A 269 9.42 -5.08 -14.13
CA ILE A 269 8.08 -5.33 -13.60
C ILE A 269 7.34 -4.01 -13.34
N GLY A 270 6.06 -4.07 -13.01
CA GLY A 270 5.27 -2.91 -12.61
C GLY A 270 5.67 -2.35 -11.25
N VAL A 271 5.27 -1.13 -10.98
CA VAL A 271 5.48 -0.51 -9.68
C VAL A 271 4.61 -1.22 -8.63
N VAL A 272 5.25 -1.65 -7.55
CA VAL A 272 4.60 -2.27 -6.39
C VAL A 272 4.66 -1.31 -5.22
N THR A 273 3.55 -1.22 -4.49
CA THR A 273 3.48 -0.49 -3.22
C THR A 273 3.39 -1.48 -2.05
N ILE A 274 4.30 -1.35 -1.08
CA ILE A 274 4.26 -2.11 0.17
C ILE A 274 4.07 -1.11 1.30
N ARG A 275 3.03 -1.30 2.11
CA ARG A 275 2.77 -0.38 3.21
C ARG A 275 2.20 -1.06 4.44
N ASN A 276 2.44 -0.47 5.61
CA ASN A 276 1.96 -0.98 6.90
C ASN A 276 2.35 -2.44 7.14
N CYS A 277 3.46 -2.92 6.58
CA CYS A 277 3.87 -4.32 6.59
C CYS A 277 5.00 -4.57 7.58
N VAL A 278 5.12 -5.83 8.03
CA VAL A 278 6.15 -6.27 8.96
C VAL A 278 6.87 -7.49 8.41
N ALA A 279 8.22 -7.43 8.37
CA ALA A 279 9.08 -8.55 8.00
C ALA A 279 10.04 -8.87 9.14
N PHE A 280 10.06 -10.11 9.62
CA PHE A 280 10.99 -10.49 10.68
C PHE A 280 11.44 -11.95 10.63
N ALA A 281 12.62 -12.21 11.16
CA ALA A 281 13.20 -13.54 11.30
C ALA A 281 13.27 -14.39 10.00
N ASN A 282 13.19 -13.75 8.79
CA ASN A 282 13.40 -14.47 7.55
C ASN A 282 14.85 -14.98 7.45
N GLY A 283 15.04 -16.14 6.84
CA GLY A 283 16.27 -16.93 6.84
C GLY A 283 16.33 -18.02 7.91
N THR A 284 15.32 -18.09 8.82
CA THR A 284 15.26 -19.13 9.85
C THR A 284 13.81 -19.52 10.08
N LEU A 285 13.47 -20.77 9.90
CA LEU A 285 12.11 -21.28 10.09
C LEU A 285 11.69 -21.27 11.57
N THR A 286 10.40 -21.38 11.87
CA THR A 286 9.87 -21.37 13.24
C THR A 286 10.43 -22.48 14.13
N ASN A 287 10.86 -23.60 13.54
CA ASN A 287 11.53 -24.71 14.24
C ASN A 287 13.03 -24.46 14.51
N GLY A 288 13.55 -23.27 14.13
CA GLY A 288 14.97 -22.91 14.26
C GLY A 288 15.88 -23.39 13.14
N THR A 289 15.37 -24.07 12.12
CA THR A 289 16.18 -24.49 10.97
C THR A 289 16.57 -23.27 10.13
N HIS A 290 17.85 -23.19 9.79
CA HIS A 290 18.43 -22.13 8.99
C HIS A 290 19.06 -22.70 7.72
N TYR A 291 18.69 -22.15 6.56
CA TYR A 291 19.29 -22.50 5.27
C TYR A 291 20.14 -21.33 4.77
N ALA A 292 21.45 -21.57 4.66
CA ALA A 292 22.43 -20.51 4.37
C ALA A 292 22.40 -19.98 2.93
N ASN A 293 21.66 -20.62 2.04
CA ASN A 293 21.59 -20.22 0.62
C ASN A 293 20.59 -19.09 0.39
N GLY A 294 19.59 -18.91 1.27
CA GLY A 294 18.61 -17.83 1.14
C GLY A 294 19.24 -16.44 1.27
N ASP A 295 18.66 -15.46 0.61
CA ASP A 295 19.07 -14.04 0.72
C ASP A 295 18.69 -13.44 2.08
N MET A 296 17.64 -13.95 2.74
CA MET A 296 17.22 -13.69 4.13
C MET A 296 16.90 -12.22 4.43
N ASN A 297 16.51 -11.44 3.43
CA ASN A 297 16.17 -10.03 3.65
C ASN A 297 14.72 -9.88 4.19
N GLY A 298 14.45 -8.74 4.81
CA GLY A 298 13.07 -8.36 5.12
C GLY A 298 12.32 -7.96 3.85
N PHE A 299 12.86 -6.95 3.14
CA PHE A 299 12.28 -6.40 1.92
C PHE A 299 13.35 -6.29 0.83
N LYS A 300 13.27 -7.11 -0.21
CA LYS A 300 14.13 -7.11 -1.38
C LYS A 300 13.41 -6.44 -2.54
N LEU A 301 13.86 -5.24 -2.91
CA LEU A 301 13.15 -4.29 -3.77
C LEU A 301 13.69 -4.26 -5.19
N GLY A 302 14.00 -5.41 -5.76
CA GLY A 302 14.47 -5.50 -7.13
C GLY A 302 15.50 -6.59 -7.39
N GLY A 303 16.15 -6.54 -8.55
CA GLY A 303 17.20 -7.48 -8.95
C GLY A 303 17.74 -7.27 -10.35
N SER A 304 18.84 -7.97 -10.67
CA SER A 304 19.45 -8.08 -12.01
C SER A 304 19.81 -6.76 -12.71
N GLY A 305 19.89 -5.64 -12.00
CA GLY A 305 20.12 -4.33 -12.62
C GLY A 305 18.93 -3.82 -13.45
N VAL A 306 17.75 -4.39 -13.25
CA VAL A 306 16.50 -3.99 -13.91
C VAL A 306 15.73 -3.03 -13.01
N GLY A 307 15.45 -1.83 -13.52
CA GLY A 307 14.91 -0.73 -12.72
C GLY A 307 13.39 -0.71 -12.64
N THR A 308 12.84 -0.61 -11.41
CA THR A 308 11.44 -0.28 -11.14
C THR A 308 11.33 0.58 -9.88
N PRO A 309 10.68 1.75 -9.92
CA PRO A 309 10.63 2.69 -8.79
C PRO A 309 9.52 2.32 -7.78
N HIS A 310 9.76 1.29 -6.98
CA HIS A 310 8.82 0.81 -5.96
C HIS A 310 8.65 1.80 -4.80
N ASN A 311 7.49 1.71 -4.13
CA ASN A 311 7.14 2.50 -2.96
C ASN A 311 7.04 1.61 -1.71
N VAL A 312 7.72 1.98 -0.62
CA VAL A 312 7.62 1.29 0.67
C VAL A 312 7.34 2.32 1.76
N LEU A 313 6.23 2.16 2.46
CA LEU A 313 5.74 3.14 3.43
C LEU A 313 5.36 2.47 4.74
N ASN A 314 5.73 3.08 5.87
CA ASN A 314 5.29 2.66 7.20
C ASN A 314 5.51 1.16 7.46
N CYS A 315 6.69 0.63 7.15
CA CYS A 315 7.03 -0.78 7.32
C CYS A 315 8.10 -0.98 8.40
N LEU A 316 8.01 -2.13 9.08
CA LEU A 316 8.96 -2.56 10.10
C LEU A 316 9.69 -3.82 9.63
N SER A 317 11.02 -3.80 9.76
CA SER A 317 11.88 -4.95 9.46
C SER A 317 12.81 -5.23 10.63
N PHE A 318 12.72 -6.44 11.24
CA PHE A 318 13.57 -6.75 12.38
C PHE A 318 14.01 -8.22 12.41
N ASP A 319 15.20 -8.45 12.97
CA ASP A 319 15.78 -9.77 13.20
C ASP A 319 15.88 -10.68 11.95
N ASN A 320 15.80 -10.14 10.72
CA ASN A 320 16.04 -10.92 9.51
C ASN A 320 17.52 -11.31 9.39
N GLY A 321 17.80 -12.43 8.76
CA GLY A 321 19.17 -12.98 8.62
C GLY A 321 20.11 -12.07 7.84
N ALA A 322 19.61 -11.31 6.88
CA ALA A 322 20.35 -10.33 6.09
C ALA A 322 19.75 -8.91 6.21
N THR A 323 19.61 -8.17 5.13
CA THR A 323 19.25 -6.76 5.15
C THR A 323 17.78 -6.55 5.51
N GLY A 324 17.48 -5.50 6.28
CA GLY A 324 16.10 -5.11 6.54
C GLY A 324 15.39 -4.65 5.27
N PHE A 325 15.98 -3.67 4.57
CA PHE A 325 15.48 -3.13 3.30
C PHE A 325 16.63 -3.02 2.30
N THR A 326 16.53 -3.67 1.14
CA THR A 326 17.58 -3.62 0.11
C THR A 326 17.02 -3.29 -1.26
N ASP A 327 17.74 -2.45 -2.02
CA ASP A 327 17.48 -2.20 -3.44
C ASP A 327 17.79 -3.43 -4.32
N ASN A 328 18.59 -4.34 -3.82
CA ASN A 328 19.04 -5.55 -4.50
C ASN A 328 19.42 -5.34 -5.98
N ASN A 329 20.24 -4.33 -6.24
CA ASN A 329 20.67 -3.96 -7.58
C ASN A 329 19.55 -3.42 -8.50
N ASN A 330 18.53 -2.76 -7.93
CA ASN A 330 17.53 -2.00 -8.66
C ASN A 330 18.03 -0.56 -8.88
N PRO A 331 18.29 -0.13 -10.12
CA PRO A 331 18.85 1.20 -10.42
C PRO A 331 17.79 2.32 -10.45
N SER A 332 16.52 2.03 -10.20
CA SER A 332 15.46 3.05 -10.21
C SER A 332 15.39 3.87 -8.93
N ALA A 333 14.70 4.99 -9.01
CA ALA A 333 14.44 5.86 -7.87
C ALA A 333 13.35 5.23 -6.97
N LEU A 334 13.76 4.58 -5.88
CA LEU A 334 12.87 4.06 -4.86
C LEU A 334 12.33 5.19 -3.98
N THR A 335 11.12 5.03 -3.45
CA THR A 335 10.54 5.89 -2.40
C THR A 335 10.35 5.07 -1.12
N LEU A 336 11.12 5.40 -0.08
CA LEU A 336 11.07 4.74 1.23
C LEU A 336 10.69 5.77 2.31
N THR A 337 9.55 5.56 2.96
CA THR A 337 9.02 6.54 3.93
C THR A 337 8.60 5.89 5.24
N ASN A 338 9.02 6.47 6.36
CA ASN A 338 8.66 6.06 7.72
C ASN A 338 8.94 4.56 7.98
N LEU A 339 10.18 4.13 7.79
CA LEU A 339 10.58 2.75 7.99
C LEU A 339 11.40 2.58 9.27
N THR A 340 11.09 1.53 10.03
CA THR A 340 11.92 1.07 11.14
C THR A 340 12.69 -0.19 10.72
N ALA A 341 14.00 -0.18 10.88
CA ALA A 341 14.84 -1.36 10.69
C ALA A 341 15.66 -1.64 11.97
N TRP A 342 15.46 -2.82 12.55
CA TRP A 342 15.99 -3.16 13.87
C TRP A 342 16.72 -4.50 13.88
N GLY A 343 18.05 -4.46 14.12
CA GLY A 343 18.85 -5.66 14.39
C GLY A 343 18.91 -6.69 13.28
N ASN A 344 18.69 -6.29 12.02
CA ASN A 344 18.83 -7.18 10.86
C ASN A 344 20.30 -7.50 10.56
N GLY A 345 20.55 -8.51 9.75
CA GLY A 345 21.88 -8.82 9.21
C GLY A 345 22.72 -9.75 10.06
N LYS A 346 22.16 -10.41 11.07
CA LYS A 346 22.93 -11.23 12.01
C LYS A 346 23.65 -12.41 11.34
N ASN A 347 23.06 -13.03 10.32
CA ASN A 347 23.64 -14.17 9.62
C ASN A 347 24.61 -13.70 8.53
N ALA A 348 24.19 -12.77 7.68
CA ALA A 348 24.95 -12.34 6.50
C ALA A 348 25.86 -11.11 6.76
N LYS A 349 25.89 -10.56 7.97
CA LYS A 349 26.65 -9.34 8.35
C LYS A 349 26.32 -8.16 7.40
N LYS A 350 25.04 -7.83 7.31
CA LYS A 350 24.50 -6.75 6.47
C LYS A 350 23.97 -5.60 7.34
N GLY A 351 23.79 -4.44 6.73
CA GLY A 351 23.14 -3.28 7.35
C GLY A 351 21.63 -3.41 7.38
N ASN A 352 20.99 -2.57 8.18
CA ASN A 352 19.54 -2.46 8.21
C ASN A 352 18.96 -1.93 6.88
N PHE A 353 19.63 -0.97 6.25
CA PHE A 353 19.31 -0.40 4.95
C PHE A 353 20.47 -0.54 3.98
N VAL A 354 20.26 -1.19 2.83
CA VAL A 354 21.28 -1.35 1.79
C VAL A 354 20.69 -0.95 0.44
N CYS A 355 20.58 0.38 0.21
CA CYS A 355 19.93 1.00 -0.94
C CYS A 355 20.90 1.94 -1.69
N TYR A 356 22.11 1.45 -2.02
CA TYR A 356 23.16 2.26 -2.64
C TYR A 356 23.29 2.06 -4.15
N ARG A 357 22.53 1.17 -4.72
CA ARG A 357 22.48 0.91 -6.16
C ARG A 357 21.22 1.51 -6.81
N ALA A 358 20.29 1.99 -5.97
CA ALA A 358 19.14 2.75 -6.42
C ALA A 358 19.54 4.02 -7.17
N GLY A 359 18.65 4.57 -7.98
CA GLY A 359 18.90 5.80 -8.73
C GLY A 359 19.14 7.01 -7.82
N SER A 360 19.92 7.98 -8.28
CA SER A 360 20.22 9.21 -7.52
C SER A 360 18.97 10.05 -7.18
N GLY A 361 17.85 9.83 -7.87
CA GLY A 361 16.55 10.42 -7.57
C GLY A 361 15.74 9.67 -6.51
N ALA A 362 16.26 8.57 -5.92
CA ALA A 362 15.56 7.87 -4.83
C ALA A 362 15.37 8.78 -3.62
N GLU A 363 14.23 8.62 -2.94
CA GLU A 363 13.85 9.45 -1.80
C GLU A 363 13.63 8.61 -0.55
N TYR A 364 14.30 9.02 0.52
CA TYR A 364 14.29 8.34 1.82
C TYR A 364 13.92 9.34 2.91
N SER A 365 12.79 9.12 3.58
CA SER A 365 12.34 10.03 4.64
C SER A 365 11.79 9.28 5.85
N GLY A 366 12.08 9.77 7.04
CA GLY A 366 11.58 9.17 8.27
C GLY A 366 12.13 7.78 8.55
N LEU A 367 13.35 7.44 8.08
CA LEU A 367 13.97 6.14 8.33
C LEU A 367 14.62 6.11 9.69
N ILE A 368 14.52 5.01 10.42
CA ILE A 368 15.28 4.79 11.65
C ILE A 368 15.95 3.42 11.66
N SER A 369 17.29 3.45 11.73
CA SER A 369 18.14 2.28 11.86
C SER A 369 18.54 2.10 13.32
N VAL A 370 18.30 0.90 13.85
CA VAL A 370 18.56 0.59 15.27
C VAL A 370 19.28 -0.76 15.38
N ASN A 371 20.24 -0.86 16.29
CA ASN A 371 21.01 -2.07 16.54
C ASN A 371 21.60 -2.70 15.26
N ALA A 372 22.04 -1.88 14.32
CA ALA A 372 22.57 -2.33 13.04
C ALA A 372 23.87 -3.15 13.22
N VAL A 373 23.96 -4.25 12.48
CA VAL A 373 25.13 -5.16 12.53
C VAL A 373 26.26 -4.65 11.63
N ASP A 374 25.93 -4.06 10.49
CA ASP A 374 26.86 -3.42 9.55
C ASP A 374 26.31 -2.07 9.08
N SER A 375 27.13 -1.31 8.38
CA SER A 375 26.81 0.04 7.91
C SER A 375 25.63 0.04 6.95
N ASP A 376 24.72 0.98 7.18
CA ASP A 376 23.68 1.33 6.21
C ASP A 376 24.31 2.01 4.99
N LYS A 377 23.72 1.81 3.83
CA LYS A 377 24.23 2.30 2.55
C LYS A 377 23.09 2.90 1.72
N PHE A 378 23.26 4.14 1.28
CA PHE A 378 22.27 4.85 0.47
C PHE A 378 22.88 5.47 -0.77
N MET A 379 22.10 5.58 -1.83
CA MET A 379 22.23 6.53 -2.93
C MET A 379 20.88 7.19 -3.14
N GLY A 380 20.82 8.52 -3.15
CA GLY A 380 19.59 9.29 -3.31
C GLY A 380 19.50 10.45 -2.32
N ASN A 381 18.30 10.89 -2.06
CA ASN A 381 17.96 12.03 -1.22
C ASN A 381 17.43 11.54 0.13
N VAL A 382 18.05 11.92 1.24
CA VAL A 382 17.68 11.47 2.59
C VAL A 382 17.31 12.66 3.45
N LYS A 383 16.19 12.56 4.18
CA LYS A 383 15.79 13.57 5.18
C LYS A 383 15.21 12.92 6.43
N ASN A 384 15.17 13.67 7.53
CA ASN A 384 14.52 13.27 8.79
C ASN A 384 14.76 11.79 9.12
N SER A 385 16.03 11.35 9.18
CA SER A 385 16.38 9.93 9.28
C SER A 385 17.57 9.69 10.19
N ILE A 386 17.62 8.50 10.79
CA ILE A 386 18.78 8.01 11.55
C ILE A 386 19.32 6.78 10.85
N TYR A 387 20.62 6.77 10.60
CA TYR A 387 21.32 5.66 9.96
C TYR A 387 22.64 5.34 10.68
N TYR A 388 23.09 4.10 10.52
CA TYR A 388 24.35 3.63 11.11
C TYR A 388 25.45 3.57 10.06
N ASN A 389 26.61 4.13 10.38
CA ASN A 389 27.79 4.03 9.52
C ASN A 389 29.08 4.03 10.34
N SER A 390 29.98 3.09 10.03
CA SER A 390 31.32 3.04 10.61
C SER A 390 31.32 3.15 12.14
N LYS A 391 30.49 2.37 12.82
CA LYS A 391 30.36 2.30 14.29
C LYS A 391 29.71 3.53 14.94
N LYS A 392 29.04 4.39 14.19
CA LYS A 392 28.33 5.57 14.71
C LYS A 392 26.95 5.68 14.08
N TYR A 393 26.02 6.27 14.82
CA TYR A 393 24.73 6.69 14.31
C TYR A 393 24.77 8.15 13.92
N TYR A 394 24.13 8.49 12.82
CA TYR A 394 24.03 9.85 12.30
C TYR A 394 22.56 10.20 12.10
N GLN A 395 22.18 11.38 12.57
CA GLN A 395 20.84 11.92 12.39
C GLN A 395 20.87 13.04 11.35
N LEU A 396 20.06 12.93 10.33
CA LEU A 396 19.70 14.01 9.41
C LEU A 396 18.36 14.56 9.88
N SER A 397 18.36 15.75 10.47
CA SER A 397 17.18 16.39 11.01
C SER A 397 16.59 17.38 10.00
N GLY A 398 15.25 17.61 10.09
CA GLY A 398 14.54 18.60 9.30
C GLY A 398 13.99 18.07 7.99
N ASP A 399 13.26 18.94 7.28
CA ASP A 399 12.45 18.61 6.11
C ASP A 399 13.20 18.75 4.78
N SER A 400 14.43 19.23 4.81
CA SER A 400 15.28 19.36 3.62
C SER A 400 16.01 18.06 3.30
N PHE A 401 15.93 17.62 2.06
CA PHE A 401 16.68 16.47 1.58
C PHE A 401 18.19 16.78 1.51
N THR A 402 18.97 15.83 1.96
CA THR A 402 20.43 15.79 1.80
C THR A 402 20.75 14.71 0.77
N GLN A 403 21.38 15.09 -0.34
CA GLN A 403 21.76 14.14 -1.38
C GLN A 403 22.99 13.31 -0.95
N ILE A 404 22.87 12.00 -1.09
CA ILE A 404 23.93 11.03 -0.87
C ILE A 404 24.21 10.34 -2.21
N LEU A 405 25.41 10.56 -2.78
CA LEU A 405 25.74 10.05 -4.10
C LEU A 405 26.52 8.73 -4.10
N ASN A 406 27.17 8.39 -3.00
CA ASN A 406 27.84 7.10 -2.85
C ASN A 406 28.21 6.85 -1.39
N THR A 407 27.75 5.76 -0.84
CA THR A 407 28.02 5.40 0.55
C THR A 407 29.11 4.33 0.72
N SER A 408 29.62 3.75 -0.35
CA SER A 408 30.72 2.77 -0.24
C SER A 408 31.97 3.36 0.44
N ALA A 409 32.14 4.68 0.39
CA ALA A 409 33.21 5.43 1.04
C ALA A 409 32.89 5.96 2.45
N GLY A 410 31.72 5.61 3.01
CA GLY A 410 31.31 6.03 4.34
C GLY A 410 30.78 7.46 4.38
N TYR A 411 29.55 7.65 3.97
CA TYR A 411 28.81 8.91 4.15
C TYR A 411 28.67 9.22 5.65
N LYS A 412 29.03 10.43 6.05
CA LYS A 412 29.08 10.86 7.46
C LYS A 412 28.49 12.25 7.62
N SER A 413 27.34 12.51 7.03
CA SER A 413 26.64 13.78 7.22
C SER A 413 25.56 13.65 8.28
N GLY A 414 25.32 14.74 8.99
CA GLY A 414 24.36 14.82 10.07
C GLY A 414 25.03 14.89 11.45
N THR A 415 24.20 14.98 12.47
CA THR A 415 24.65 15.01 13.88
C THR A 415 24.91 13.58 14.37
N VAL A 416 26.05 13.36 15.01
CA VAL A 416 26.33 12.07 15.66
C VAL A 416 25.40 11.91 16.87
N VAL A 417 24.68 10.81 16.90
CA VAL A 417 23.78 10.44 18.02
C VAL A 417 24.16 9.07 18.58
N ASN A 418 23.66 8.76 19.76
CA ASN A 418 23.77 7.41 20.30
C ASN A 418 22.87 6.44 19.53
N ASN A 419 23.08 5.13 19.73
CA ASN A 419 22.12 4.14 19.24
C ASN A 419 20.72 4.50 19.74
N PRO A 420 19.72 4.64 18.86
CA PRO A 420 18.38 5.08 19.27
C PRO A 420 17.76 4.23 20.40
N SER A 421 18.07 2.94 20.47
CA SER A 421 17.58 2.06 21.55
C SER A 421 18.16 2.36 22.93
N SER A 422 19.28 3.11 23.00
CA SER A 422 19.97 3.40 24.27
C SER A 422 19.39 4.60 25.02
N ALA A 423 18.56 5.41 24.39
CA ALA A 423 17.96 6.59 24.98
C ALA A 423 16.56 6.28 25.54
N SER A 424 16.32 6.67 26.80
CA SER A 424 15.00 6.53 27.41
C SER A 424 13.97 7.41 26.70
N GLY A 425 12.75 6.89 26.51
CA GLY A 425 11.64 7.64 25.93
C GLY A 425 11.70 7.86 24.41
N THR A 426 12.52 7.09 23.68
CA THR A 426 12.62 7.15 22.22
C THR A 426 11.76 6.11 21.53
N PHE A 427 11.36 5.05 22.24
CA PHE A 427 10.45 4.00 21.78
C PHE A 427 9.38 3.72 22.84
N LYS A 428 8.20 3.32 22.40
CA LYS A 428 7.13 2.89 23.30
C LYS A 428 7.48 1.57 23.98
N ASN A 429 8.04 0.62 23.22
CA ASN A 429 8.46 -0.69 23.70
C ASN A 429 9.67 -1.17 22.87
N ILE A 430 10.72 -1.67 23.55
CA ILE A 430 11.89 -2.29 22.92
C ILE A 430 12.09 -3.75 23.29
N ASN A 431 11.23 -4.29 24.17
CA ASN A 431 11.30 -5.67 24.64
C ASN A 431 10.56 -6.58 23.67
N ASN A 432 11.29 -7.23 22.79
CA ASN A 432 10.72 -8.24 21.91
C ASN A 432 10.51 -9.54 22.70
N THR A 433 9.26 -9.91 22.94
CA THR A 433 8.85 -11.15 23.60
C THR A 433 8.20 -12.14 22.65
N ILE A 434 8.17 -11.83 21.35
CA ILE A 434 7.58 -12.67 20.32
C ILE A 434 8.38 -13.97 20.22
N LYS A 435 7.70 -15.09 20.38
CA LYS A 435 8.24 -16.41 20.05
C LYS A 435 7.72 -16.77 18.66
N TYR A 436 8.58 -17.17 17.79
CA TYR A 436 8.23 -17.46 16.38
C TYR A 436 7.32 -18.70 16.25
N THR A 437 7.13 -19.46 17.34
CA THR A 437 6.17 -20.56 17.45
C THR A 437 4.79 -20.13 17.93
N ASP A 438 4.62 -18.85 18.34
CA ASP A 438 3.32 -18.33 18.74
C ASP A 438 2.40 -18.19 17.51
N ASN A 439 1.09 -18.14 17.74
CA ASN A 439 0.15 -17.73 16.70
C ASN A 439 0.30 -16.22 16.49
N ILE A 440 1.06 -15.85 15.45
CA ILE A 440 1.42 -14.45 15.16
C ILE A 440 0.19 -13.62 14.82
N ASP A 441 -0.81 -14.21 14.16
CA ASP A 441 -2.03 -13.46 13.84
C ASP A 441 -2.84 -13.11 15.09
N GLU A 442 -2.93 -14.00 16.07
CA GLU A 442 -3.55 -13.67 17.35
C GLU A 442 -2.72 -12.66 18.15
N LEU A 443 -1.40 -12.78 18.11
CA LEU A 443 -0.49 -11.95 18.90
C LEU A 443 -0.36 -10.52 18.36
N LEU A 444 -0.29 -10.36 17.04
CA LEU A 444 0.09 -9.11 16.39
C LEU A 444 -1.01 -8.49 15.52
N ARG A 445 -2.26 -8.96 15.64
CA ARG A 445 -3.39 -8.37 14.90
C ARG A 445 -4.52 -7.94 15.83
N ASN A 446 -5.18 -6.87 15.44
CA ASN A 446 -6.47 -6.48 15.98
C ASN A 446 -7.59 -7.37 15.40
N ALA A 447 -8.77 -7.34 16.01
CA ALA A 447 -9.92 -8.10 15.54
C ALA A 447 -10.33 -7.79 14.09
N ASP A 448 -10.01 -6.60 13.60
CA ASP A 448 -10.26 -6.18 12.22
C ASP A 448 -9.16 -6.65 11.23
N GLY A 449 -8.15 -7.38 11.70
CA GLY A 449 -7.03 -7.91 10.92
C GLY A 449 -5.86 -6.93 10.76
N THR A 450 -6.00 -5.68 11.19
CA THR A 450 -4.90 -4.71 11.13
C THR A 450 -3.79 -5.05 12.12
N ILE A 451 -2.54 -4.68 11.77
CA ILE A 451 -1.38 -5.00 12.62
C ILE A 451 -1.40 -4.16 13.90
N ASN A 452 -1.14 -4.82 15.02
CA ASN A 452 -0.91 -4.22 16.32
C ASN A 452 0.40 -4.76 16.91
N MET A 453 1.45 -3.99 16.82
CA MET A 453 2.77 -4.34 17.40
C MET A 453 2.86 -4.09 18.91
N ASN A 454 1.78 -3.71 19.59
CA ASN A 454 1.78 -3.36 21.02
C ASN A 454 2.88 -2.33 21.37
N GLY A 455 3.13 -1.40 20.44
CA GLY A 455 4.17 -0.38 20.56
C GLY A 455 5.60 -0.90 20.37
N LEU A 456 5.80 -2.18 20.05
CA LEU A 456 7.14 -2.75 19.83
C LEU A 456 7.84 -2.01 18.68
N TYR A 457 9.03 -1.48 18.97
CA TYR A 457 9.88 -0.69 18.07
C TYR A 457 9.23 0.57 17.49
N GLU A 458 8.10 1.00 18.03
CA GLU A 458 7.43 2.23 17.64
C GLU A 458 8.08 3.44 18.32
N THR A 459 8.50 4.40 17.52
CA THR A 459 9.18 5.60 18.00
C THR A 459 8.25 6.58 18.72
N THR A 460 8.80 7.30 19.69
CA THR A 460 8.12 8.35 20.47
C THR A 460 9.09 9.50 20.78
N GLY A 461 8.65 10.52 21.49
CA GLY A 461 9.48 11.65 21.89
C GLY A 461 10.14 12.34 20.68
N SER A 462 11.44 12.57 20.77
CA SER A 462 12.22 13.26 19.72
C SER A 462 12.30 12.51 18.38
N TYR A 463 11.91 11.23 18.33
CA TYR A 463 11.90 10.42 17.11
C TYR A 463 10.49 10.11 16.60
N SER A 464 9.46 10.75 17.19
CA SER A 464 8.06 10.50 16.84
C SER A 464 7.72 10.71 15.35
N SER A 465 8.48 11.55 14.65
CA SER A 465 8.33 11.80 13.20
C SER A 465 9.04 10.77 12.30
N MET A 466 9.68 9.75 12.87
CA MET A 466 10.41 8.72 12.12
C MET A 466 9.87 7.33 12.45
N GLY A 467 10.19 6.37 11.59
CA GLY A 467 9.87 4.96 11.78
C GLY A 467 8.42 4.60 11.59
N ALA A 468 8.17 3.30 11.54
CA ALA A 468 6.84 2.73 11.36
C ALA A 468 5.95 2.90 12.59
N LYS A 469 4.64 3.01 12.35
CA LYS A 469 3.59 3.15 13.35
C LYS A 469 2.46 2.17 13.07
N PHE A 470 2.10 1.37 14.05
CA PHE A 470 1.05 0.36 13.92
C PHE A 470 -0.08 0.65 14.92
N ASN A 471 -0.70 1.80 14.80
CA ASN A 471 -1.93 2.14 15.51
C ASN A 471 -3.10 2.21 14.52
N VAL A 472 -4.31 2.13 15.01
CA VAL A 472 -5.54 2.12 14.17
C VAL A 472 -5.62 3.34 13.27
N ALA A 473 -5.10 4.50 13.69
CA ALA A 473 -5.13 5.74 12.93
C ALA A 473 -4.24 5.73 11.67
N ASN A 474 -3.20 4.90 11.65
CA ASN A 474 -2.24 4.85 10.55
C ASN A 474 -2.49 3.71 9.56
N GLN A 475 -3.50 2.90 9.84
CA GLN A 475 -3.87 1.79 8.98
C GLN A 475 -5.05 2.22 8.11
N ILE A 476 -5.22 1.55 7.01
CA ILE A 476 -6.14 1.93 5.93
C ILE A 476 -7.42 2.55 6.44
N VAL A 477 -7.71 3.74 5.98
CA VAL A 477 -9.03 4.32 6.04
C VAL A 477 -9.76 3.86 4.76
N TYR A 478 -10.77 3.01 4.89
CA TYR A 478 -11.57 2.58 3.76
C TYR A 478 -12.63 3.64 3.47
N VAL A 479 -12.61 4.24 2.30
CA VAL A 479 -13.73 5.05 1.84
C VAL A 479 -14.80 4.09 1.32
N THR A 480 -15.90 3.96 2.02
CA THR A 480 -17.08 3.30 1.46
C THR A 480 -17.50 4.11 0.25
N GLY A 481 -17.26 3.58 -0.95
CA GLY A 481 -17.87 4.13 -2.14
C GLY A 481 -19.38 4.19 -1.91
N LYS A 482 -19.99 5.37 -2.10
CA LYS A 482 -21.44 5.43 -2.16
C LYS A 482 -21.87 4.49 -3.29
N SER A 483 -22.49 3.37 -2.92
CA SER A 483 -23.32 2.62 -3.82
C SER A 483 -24.39 3.58 -4.35
N SER A 484 -24.40 3.81 -5.64
CA SER A 484 -25.50 4.51 -6.29
C SER A 484 -26.65 3.53 -6.41
N ASP A 485 -27.34 3.29 -5.31
CA ASP A 485 -28.62 2.58 -5.36
C ASP A 485 -29.67 3.54 -5.92
N ASN A 486 -29.89 3.43 -7.21
CA ASN A 486 -31.11 3.86 -7.85
C ASN A 486 -32.22 2.85 -7.53
N ASP A 487 -32.72 2.86 -6.33
CA ASP A 487 -34.00 2.26 -6.03
C ASP A 487 -35.11 3.32 -6.17
N LYS A 488 -35.76 3.28 -7.30
CA LYS A 488 -37.09 3.88 -7.48
C LYS A 488 -38.07 3.13 -6.58
N GLU A 489 -38.36 3.65 -5.42
CA GLU A 489 -39.57 3.31 -4.72
C GLU A 489 -40.72 4.22 -5.21
N THR A 490 -41.75 3.58 -5.61
CA THR A 490 -43.04 4.11 -6.05
C THR A 490 -43.76 4.75 -4.87
N GLU A 491 -44.17 5.99 -5.04
CA GLU A 491 -45.02 6.74 -4.10
C GLU A 491 -46.34 6.03 -3.80
N SER A 492 -46.69 5.97 -2.54
CA SER A 492 -48.07 5.86 -2.08
C SER A 492 -48.35 6.97 -1.08
N SER A 493 -49.24 7.84 -1.49
CA SER A 493 -49.73 9.00 -0.78
C SER A 493 -50.48 8.70 0.50
N SER A 494 -50.31 9.49 1.55
CA SER A 494 -51.44 9.98 2.36
C SER A 494 -51.06 11.22 3.17
N GLU A 495 -51.98 12.15 3.14
CA GLU A 495 -51.97 13.54 3.61
C GLU A 495 -51.98 13.73 5.13
N ASN A 496 -51.62 15.00 5.46
CA ASN A 496 -52.14 15.89 6.55
C ASN A 496 -51.50 15.74 7.93
N THR A 497 -51.14 16.80 8.61
CA THR A 497 -51.61 18.18 8.82
C THR A 497 -50.62 18.97 9.64
N SER A 498 -50.64 20.26 9.42
CA SER A 498 -50.07 21.42 10.11
C SER A 498 -49.98 21.43 11.67
N GLU A 499 -49.01 22.09 12.25
CA GLU A 499 -49.08 23.43 12.91
C GLU A 499 -47.78 23.82 13.64
N THR A 500 -47.31 24.95 13.30
CA THR A 500 -46.96 26.22 13.98
C THR A 500 -46.17 26.25 15.30
N THR A 501 -45.06 27.02 15.20
CA THR A 501 -44.42 27.96 16.17
C THR A 501 -43.84 27.42 17.49
N THR A 502 -42.59 27.69 17.77
CA THR A 502 -42.07 28.89 18.46
C THR A 502 -40.56 28.82 18.63
N ALA A 503 -39.90 29.95 18.51
CA ALA A 503 -38.51 30.19 18.78
C ALA A 503 -38.14 29.99 20.25
N GLN A 504 -36.98 29.41 20.50
CA GLN A 504 -36.19 29.76 21.69
C GLN A 504 -34.71 29.50 21.43
N GLU A 505 -33.94 30.54 21.62
CA GLU A 505 -32.48 30.48 21.76
C GLU A 505 -32.08 29.48 22.82
N THR A 506 -31.01 28.72 22.56
CA THR A 506 -29.95 28.57 23.56
C THR A 506 -28.78 27.77 23.04
N THR A 507 -27.60 28.27 23.31
CA THR A 507 -26.33 27.63 23.63
C THR A 507 -25.65 26.78 22.57
N LYS A 508 -24.57 27.34 22.03
CA LYS A 508 -23.41 26.73 21.48
C LYS A 508 -23.01 25.46 22.27
N SER A 509 -23.06 24.33 21.65
CA SER A 509 -22.30 23.15 22.05
C SER A 509 -21.20 22.98 21.02
N ASP A 510 -19.96 23.00 21.48
CA ASP A 510 -18.80 22.69 20.70
C ASP A 510 -18.84 21.20 20.26
N GLU A 511 -19.18 20.93 19.01
CA GLU A 511 -18.92 19.65 18.40
C GLU A 511 -17.53 19.70 17.73
N PRO A 512 -16.72 18.64 17.83
CA PRO A 512 -15.40 18.60 17.20
C PRO A 512 -15.57 18.57 15.68
N VAL A 513 -14.96 19.55 15.01
CA VAL A 513 -14.96 19.68 13.56
C VAL A 513 -14.22 18.49 12.93
N SER A 514 -14.93 17.76 12.10
CA SER A 514 -14.41 16.68 11.25
C SER A 514 -13.30 17.19 10.33
N SER A 515 -12.15 16.53 10.33
CA SER A 515 -10.98 16.80 9.48
C SER A 515 -11.16 16.30 8.03
N ALA A 516 -12.27 16.65 7.37
CA ALA A 516 -12.52 16.27 5.99
C ALA A 516 -11.88 17.27 5.02
N ALA A 517 -11.22 16.77 3.97
CA ALA A 517 -10.74 17.61 2.87
C ALA A 517 -11.93 18.26 2.14
N HIS A 518 -11.89 19.59 1.99
CA HIS A 518 -12.89 20.33 1.24
C HIS A 518 -12.42 20.51 -0.20
N VAL A 519 -13.23 20.05 -1.16
CA VAL A 519 -12.92 20.10 -2.60
C VAL A 519 -13.97 20.94 -3.32
N MET A 520 -13.52 21.81 -4.22
CA MET A 520 -14.36 22.52 -5.17
C MET A 520 -13.94 22.17 -6.60
N ASN A 521 -14.80 21.45 -7.33
CA ASN A 521 -14.57 21.09 -8.71
C ASN A 521 -15.50 21.87 -9.65
N PHE A 522 -14.97 22.86 -10.35
CA PHE A 522 -15.77 23.73 -11.23
C PHE A 522 -16.40 23.01 -12.42
N THR A 523 -15.97 21.79 -12.74
CA THR A 523 -16.57 20.98 -13.81
C THR A 523 -17.87 20.33 -13.38
N THR A 524 -17.94 19.87 -12.13
CA THR A 524 -19.10 19.18 -11.54
C THR A 524 -19.95 20.10 -10.69
N ASP A 525 -19.34 21.02 -9.94
CA ASP A 525 -20.00 21.91 -8.97
C ASP A 525 -20.33 23.25 -9.63
N ILE A 526 -21.21 23.22 -10.60
CA ILE A 526 -21.36 24.24 -11.67
C ILE A 526 -21.89 25.59 -11.19
N THR A 527 -22.67 25.65 -10.14
CA THR A 527 -23.46 26.85 -9.84
C THR A 527 -23.43 27.26 -8.38
N GLU A 528 -22.87 26.45 -7.51
CA GLU A 528 -23.00 26.67 -6.08
C GLU A 528 -21.67 26.74 -5.38
N GLN A 529 -21.52 27.75 -4.55
CA GLN A 529 -20.51 27.78 -3.52
C GLN A 529 -20.82 26.62 -2.58
N ASN A 530 -19.85 25.76 -2.31
CA ASN A 530 -20.08 24.81 -1.23
C ASN A 530 -20.04 25.55 0.12
N ALA A 531 -20.49 24.92 1.18
CA ALA A 531 -20.55 25.53 2.49
C ALA A 531 -19.20 26.04 3.03
N TYR A 532 -18.11 25.55 2.45
CA TYR A 532 -16.74 25.86 2.88
C TYR A 532 -16.09 26.99 2.07
N PHE A 533 -16.25 26.99 0.73
CA PHE A 533 -15.63 28.00 -0.13
C PHE A 533 -16.61 29.09 -0.56
N THR A 534 -16.24 30.34 -0.37
CA THR A 534 -16.92 31.48 -0.97
C THR A 534 -16.15 31.95 -2.19
N ILE A 535 -16.77 31.85 -3.37
CA ILE A 535 -16.11 32.10 -4.65
C ILE A 535 -16.76 33.29 -5.36
N SER A 536 -15.95 34.23 -5.82
CA SER A 536 -16.34 35.34 -6.68
C SER A 536 -15.49 35.31 -7.94
N GLY A 537 -16.14 35.42 -9.11
CA GLY A 537 -15.48 35.47 -10.41
C GLY A 537 -16.30 34.85 -11.52
N ASN A 538 -15.76 34.90 -12.75
CA ASN A 538 -16.41 34.39 -13.94
C ASN A 538 -15.90 32.98 -14.27
N TYR A 539 -16.81 32.08 -14.63
CA TYR A 539 -16.48 30.76 -15.13
C TYR A 539 -16.27 30.70 -16.63
N SER A 540 -15.58 29.68 -17.11
CA SER A 540 -15.38 29.45 -18.54
C SER A 540 -15.22 27.98 -18.86
N GLU A 541 -15.89 27.52 -19.91
CA GLU A 541 -15.73 26.18 -20.51
C GLU A 541 -14.90 26.21 -21.80
N SER A 542 -14.52 27.41 -22.26
CA SER A 542 -13.79 27.59 -23.53
C SER A 542 -12.26 27.66 -23.37
N LYS A 543 -11.72 27.20 -22.21
CA LYS A 543 -10.27 27.31 -21.90
C LYS A 543 -9.50 25.98 -22.03
N GLY A 544 -10.12 24.98 -22.66
CA GLY A 544 -9.57 23.66 -22.81
C GLY A 544 -9.86 22.77 -21.60
N SER A 545 -9.17 21.64 -21.52
CA SER A 545 -9.31 20.69 -20.42
C SER A 545 -7.95 20.37 -19.79
N VAL A 546 -8.01 19.95 -18.52
CA VAL A 546 -6.85 19.45 -17.75
C VAL A 546 -7.23 18.11 -17.14
N ILE A 547 -6.32 17.15 -17.18
CA ILE A 547 -6.47 15.89 -16.46
C ILE A 547 -5.74 16.03 -15.11
N TYR A 548 -6.48 15.85 -14.04
CA TYR A 548 -5.93 15.84 -12.68
C TYR A 548 -6.54 14.69 -11.89
N ASN A 549 -5.71 13.81 -11.33
CA ASN A 549 -6.13 12.61 -10.60
C ASN A 549 -7.19 11.78 -11.35
N GLY A 550 -6.98 11.55 -12.66
CA GLY A 550 -7.89 10.77 -13.51
C GLY A 550 -9.18 11.49 -13.91
N MET A 551 -9.43 12.71 -13.42
CA MET A 551 -10.60 13.52 -13.79
C MET A 551 -10.27 14.45 -14.95
N THR A 552 -11.13 14.49 -15.96
CA THR A 552 -11.05 15.50 -17.03
C THR A 552 -11.83 16.75 -16.59
N LEU A 553 -11.10 17.83 -16.32
CA LEU A 553 -11.63 19.09 -15.85
C LEU A 553 -11.82 20.03 -17.06
N THR A 554 -13.04 20.41 -17.36
CA THR A 554 -13.42 21.15 -18.58
C THR A 554 -13.89 22.57 -18.30
N LYS A 555 -14.21 22.89 -17.05
CA LYS A 555 -14.67 24.21 -16.63
C LYS A 555 -13.71 24.81 -15.62
N CYS A 556 -13.49 26.11 -15.69
CA CYS A 556 -12.56 26.81 -14.80
C CYS A 556 -13.12 28.12 -14.28
N LEU A 557 -12.58 28.58 -13.16
CA LEU A 557 -12.70 29.96 -12.70
C LEU A 557 -11.65 30.81 -13.41
N LYS A 558 -12.06 31.90 -14.06
CA LYS A 558 -11.12 32.83 -14.70
C LYS A 558 -10.40 33.66 -13.64
N ILE A 559 -9.08 33.79 -13.76
CA ILE A 559 -8.31 34.68 -12.89
C ILE A 559 -8.34 36.10 -13.49
N GLU A 560 -9.18 36.92 -12.93
CA GLU A 560 -9.39 38.34 -13.23
C GLU A 560 -9.13 39.14 -11.96
N THR A 561 -9.13 40.48 -12.06
CA THR A 561 -8.84 41.35 -10.91
C THR A 561 -9.85 41.20 -9.75
N ALA A 562 -11.09 40.84 -10.08
CA ALA A 562 -12.17 40.65 -9.11
C ALA A 562 -12.36 39.18 -8.68
N THR A 563 -11.53 38.26 -9.18
CA THR A 563 -11.64 36.84 -8.82
C THR A 563 -11.08 36.62 -7.42
N SER A 564 -11.85 36.00 -6.54
CA SER A 564 -11.42 35.59 -5.22
C SER A 564 -12.03 34.26 -4.80
N ILE A 565 -11.30 33.53 -3.98
CA ILE A 565 -11.75 32.35 -3.26
C ILE A 565 -11.40 32.62 -1.80
N SER A 566 -12.37 32.55 -0.90
CA SER A 566 -12.15 32.65 0.53
C SER A 566 -12.74 31.44 1.26
N PHE A 567 -12.06 31.04 2.32
CA PHE A 567 -12.46 29.99 3.23
C PHE A 567 -11.77 30.24 4.58
N THR A 568 -12.21 29.52 5.59
CA THR A 568 -11.61 29.58 6.93
C THR A 568 -11.12 28.19 7.30
N CYS A 569 -9.90 28.08 7.79
CA CYS A 569 -9.35 26.86 8.37
C CYS A 569 -8.97 27.14 9.82
N ASP A 570 -9.34 26.23 10.72
CA ASP A 570 -9.08 26.35 12.16
C ASP A 570 -7.72 25.76 12.55
N THR A 571 -7.04 25.13 11.60
CA THR A 571 -5.71 24.52 11.76
C THR A 571 -4.85 24.80 10.53
N ASP A 572 -3.54 24.55 10.64
CA ASP A 572 -2.64 24.59 9.50
C ASP A 572 -3.12 23.62 8.42
N SER A 573 -3.31 24.11 7.21
CA SER A 573 -3.93 23.39 6.12
C SER A 573 -3.15 23.54 4.82
N GLU A 574 -3.15 22.51 3.99
CA GLU A 574 -2.57 22.55 2.64
C GLU A 574 -3.64 22.96 1.62
N LEU A 575 -3.31 23.97 0.81
CA LEU A 575 -4.16 24.44 -0.29
C LEU A 575 -3.58 23.97 -1.63
N THR A 576 -4.26 23.03 -2.29
CA THR A 576 -3.91 22.61 -3.65
C THR A 576 -4.73 23.36 -4.69
N LEU A 577 -4.05 24.03 -5.60
CA LEU A 577 -4.67 24.72 -6.73
C LEU A 577 -4.19 24.09 -8.05
N VAL A 578 -5.13 23.55 -8.83
CA VAL A 578 -4.82 22.94 -10.12
C VAL A 578 -4.92 23.95 -11.25
N PHE A 579 -3.83 24.13 -11.98
CA PHE A 579 -3.74 25.03 -13.11
C PHE A 579 -3.36 24.29 -14.40
N ASN A 580 -3.70 24.86 -15.53
CA ASN A 580 -3.17 24.41 -16.82
C ASN A 580 -1.63 24.57 -16.84
N SER A 581 -0.93 23.63 -17.45
CA SER A 581 0.54 23.58 -17.59
C SER A 581 1.17 24.86 -18.18
N ASN A 582 0.39 25.66 -18.91
CA ASN A 582 0.83 26.93 -19.48
C ASN A 582 0.56 28.15 -18.60
N PHE A 583 0.13 27.95 -17.35
CA PHE A 583 -0.14 29.05 -16.45
C PHE A 583 1.17 29.69 -15.94
N ALA A 584 1.37 30.96 -16.23
CA ALA A 584 2.58 31.70 -15.87
C ALA A 584 2.28 32.98 -15.08
N LYS A 585 1.10 33.07 -14.44
CA LYS A 585 0.73 34.27 -13.67
C LYS A 585 0.92 34.04 -12.18
N LYS A 586 1.11 35.14 -11.44
CA LYS A 586 1.13 35.12 -9.99
C LYS A 586 -0.28 35.30 -9.45
N ILE A 587 -0.61 34.52 -8.44
CA ILE A 587 -1.82 34.69 -7.62
C ILE A 587 -1.44 35.35 -6.28
N LYS A 588 -2.41 35.78 -5.49
CA LYS A 588 -2.18 36.17 -4.12
C LYS A 588 -2.85 35.16 -3.18
N ILE A 589 -2.10 34.67 -2.21
CA ILE A 589 -2.61 33.90 -1.09
C ILE A 589 -2.36 34.75 0.14
N ASP A 590 -3.40 35.06 0.89
CA ASP A 590 -3.38 35.97 2.07
C ASP A 590 -2.62 37.27 1.81
N GLY A 591 -2.88 37.87 0.63
CA GLY A 591 -2.23 39.11 0.22
C GLY A 591 -0.80 38.97 -0.33
N VAL A 592 -0.16 37.80 -0.20
CA VAL A 592 1.20 37.53 -0.67
C VAL A 592 1.18 37.05 -2.11
N LYS A 593 1.98 37.65 -2.97
CA LYS A 593 2.12 37.21 -4.37
C LYS A 593 2.92 35.92 -4.45
N THR A 594 2.26 34.85 -4.88
CA THR A 594 2.82 33.52 -5.03
C THR A 594 2.85 33.15 -6.53
N ALA A 595 3.98 32.65 -7.01
CA ALA A 595 4.07 32.09 -8.36
C ALA A 595 3.53 30.66 -8.33
N ALA A 596 2.66 30.32 -9.28
CA ALA A 596 2.39 28.89 -9.53
C ALA A 596 3.67 28.26 -10.10
N THR A 597 4.22 27.33 -9.43
CA THR A 597 5.29 26.48 -9.95
C THR A 597 4.65 25.35 -10.75
N ASN A 598 5.05 25.19 -11.98
CA ASN A 598 4.63 24.21 -12.97
C ASN A 598 3.69 23.14 -12.43
N GLY A 599 2.42 23.25 -12.82
CA GLY A 599 1.35 22.35 -12.39
C GLY A 599 1.50 20.94 -12.88
#